data_dffe987fafe7cda6ba5921251e747451
#
_entry.id   dffe987fafe7cda6ba5921251e747451
#
_cell.length_a   1.000
_cell.length_b   1.000
_cell.length_c   1.000
_cell.angle_alpha   90.00
_cell.angle_beta   90.00
_cell.angle_gamma   90.00
#
_symmetry.space_group_name_H-M   'P 1'
#
loop_
_entity.id
_entity.type
_entity.pdbx_description
1 polymer ?
#
loop_
_entity_poly.entity_id
_entity_poly.type
_entity_poly.pdbx_seq_one_letter_code
_entity_poly.pdbx_strand_id
1 'polypeptide(L)'
;AKENFSNKNSAAPLIGYVTPHVHWDRAWYLPFQQYRYRLIEFVDELLALLEDPDSNYPSFEFDGQTVVLEDYLEIKPENRQRIEKLVKDGKLGVGPWYVLPDEFIVGGEALVRNLQFGYRISEEFGGRCNIGYVPDPFGHVGQLPAILQGVGLDTFLFTRGAGQWVGEAG
;
A
#
# COMPACT_ATOMS: atom_id res chain seq x y z
N ALA A 1 -23.14 -8.76 -7.79
CA ALA A 1 -23.93 -9.45 -6.78
C ALA A 1 -24.36 -8.45 -5.72
N LYS A 2 -25.60 -7.95 -5.83
CA LYS A 2 -26.26 -7.14 -4.80
C LYS A 2 -27.05 -8.11 -3.94
N GLU A 3 -26.39 -8.87 -3.09
CA GLU A 3 -27.15 -9.68 -2.14
C GLU A 3 -26.43 -9.84 -0.82
N ASN A 4 -27.14 -9.42 0.21
CA ASN A 4 -27.15 -9.93 1.57
C ASN A 4 -26.05 -9.50 2.55
N PHE A 5 -26.02 -8.21 2.86
CA PHE A 5 -25.66 -7.78 4.21
C PHE A 5 -26.87 -7.62 5.15
N SER A 6 -28.03 -8.16 4.81
CA SER A 6 -29.18 -8.19 5.72
C SER A 6 -29.25 -9.51 6.46
N ASN A 7 -28.32 -9.75 7.39
CA ASN A 7 -28.55 -10.78 8.40
C ASN A 7 -29.55 -10.21 9.44
N LYS A 8 -30.82 -10.52 9.27
CA LYS A 8 -31.92 -10.01 10.11
C LYS A 8 -31.93 -10.51 11.56
N ASN A 9 -30.91 -11.29 11.99
CA ASN A 9 -30.92 -11.96 13.29
C ASN A 9 -29.67 -11.73 14.17
N SER A 10 -28.77 -10.81 13.89
CA SER A 10 -27.70 -10.52 14.83
C SER A 10 -27.95 -9.17 15.52
N ALA A 11 -28.18 -9.22 16.81
CA ALA A 11 -28.31 -8.04 17.68
C ALA A 11 -26.98 -7.32 17.94
N ALA A 12 -25.88 -7.77 17.31
CA ALA A 12 -24.58 -7.15 17.45
C ALA A 12 -24.44 -5.98 16.48
N PRO A 13 -23.94 -4.83 16.93
CA PRO A 13 -23.66 -3.70 16.06
C PRO A 13 -22.60 -4.10 15.00
N LEU A 14 -22.82 -3.68 13.76
CA LEU A 14 -21.81 -3.79 12.71
C LEU A 14 -20.72 -2.74 12.98
N ILE A 15 -19.47 -3.20 12.99
CA ILE A 15 -18.30 -2.32 13.11
C ILE A 15 -17.67 -2.22 11.72
N GLY A 16 -17.56 -0.99 11.20
CA GLY A 16 -16.85 -0.68 9.96
C GLY A 16 -15.48 -0.09 10.27
N TYR A 17 -14.44 -0.63 9.65
CA TYR A 17 -13.09 -0.07 9.67
C TYR A 17 -12.85 0.69 8.37
N VAL A 18 -12.41 1.95 8.46
CA VAL A 18 -12.08 2.78 7.31
C VAL A 18 -10.59 3.11 7.35
N THR A 19 -9.87 2.70 6.33
CA THR A 19 -8.45 3.00 6.15
C THR A 19 -8.29 3.99 4.99
N PRO A 20 -7.96 5.26 5.25
CA PRO A 20 -7.61 6.19 4.20
C PRO A 20 -6.34 5.72 3.49
N HIS A 21 -6.35 5.71 2.17
CA HIS A 21 -5.19 5.30 1.38
C HIS A 21 -5.21 6.00 0.02
N VAL A 22 -4.12 5.89 -0.71
CA VAL A 22 -3.98 6.29 -2.11
C VAL A 22 -3.58 5.09 -2.95
N HIS A 23 -3.96 5.04 -4.23
CA HIS A 23 -3.26 4.27 -5.25
C HIS A 23 -2.41 5.24 -6.07
N TRP A 24 -1.09 5.03 -6.11
CA TRP A 24 -0.16 5.95 -6.74
C TRP A 24 0.58 5.32 -7.90
N ASP A 25 0.22 5.72 -9.12
CA ASP A 25 1.01 5.47 -10.32
C ASP A 25 2.11 6.51 -10.45
N ARG A 26 3.34 6.08 -10.70
CA ARG A 26 4.48 7.00 -10.91
C ARG A 26 4.39 7.76 -12.25
N ALA A 27 3.67 7.19 -13.20
CA ALA A 27 3.32 7.80 -14.47
C ALA A 27 2.01 7.14 -14.98
N TRP A 28 1.13 7.92 -15.59
CA TRP A 28 -0.13 7.43 -16.16
C TRP A 28 -0.44 8.25 -17.42
N TYR A 29 -1.46 9.11 -17.39
CA TYR A 29 -1.78 10.03 -18.48
C TYR A 29 -0.89 11.29 -18.51
N LEU A 30 0.03 11.46 -17.58
CA LEU A 30 1.07 12.46 -17.56
C LEU A 30 2.43 11.78 -17.36
N PRO A 31 3.54 12.36 -17.84
CA PRO A 31 4.87 11.81 -17.63
C PRO A 31 5.29 11.88 -16.15
N PHE A 32 6.27 11.03 -15.80
CA PHE A 32 6.77 10.84 -14.43
C PHE A 32 7.02 12.15 -13.67
N GLN A 33 7.70 13.11 -14.27
CA GLN A 33 8.04 14.37 -13.58
C GLN A 33 6.81 15.22 -13.22
N GLN A 34 5.76 15.14 -14.03
CA GLN A 34 4.52 15.85 -13.71
C GLN A 34 3.73 15.15 -12.61
N TYR A 35 3.75 13.80 -12.57
CA TYR A 35 3.20 13.04 -11.45
C TYR A 35 3.99 13.27 -10.17
N ARG A 36 5.34 13.32 -10.26
CA ARG A 36 6.20 13.63 -9.13
C ARG A 36 5.92 15.02 -8.54
N TYR A 37 5.66 16.02 -9.38
CA TYR A 37 5.23 17.33 -8.89
C TYR A 37 3.96 17.22 -8.04
N ARG A 38 2.95 16.48 -8.51
CA ARG A 38 1.72 16.24 -7.74
C ARG A 38 1.97 15.44 -6.46
N LEU A 39 2.92 14.49 -6.51
CA LEU A 39 3.31 13.73 -5.32
C LEU A 39 3.87 14.65 -4.23
N ILE A 40 4.69 15.64 -4.61
CA ILE A 40 5.25 16.60 -3.65
C ILE A 40 4.13 17.38 -2.96
N GLU A 41 3.19 17.95 -3.72
CA GLU A 41 2.06 18.69 -3.15
C GLU A 41 1.21 17.80 -2.25
N PHE A 42 0.87 16.60 -2.71
CA PHE A 42 0.08 15.65 -1.95
C PHE A 42 0.74 15.23 -0.64
N VAL A 43 2.05 14.91 -0.65
CA VAL A 43 2.75 14.48 0.56
C VAL A 43 2.94 15.65 1.53
N ASP A 44 3.22 16.86 1.07
CA ASP A 44 3.32 18.03 1.92
C ASP A 44 1.98 18.27 2.68
N GLU A 45 0.84 18.17 1.99
CA GLU A 45 -0.48 18.27 2.61
C GLU A 45 -0.78 17.11 3.57
N LEU A 46 -0.43 15.88 3.17
CA LEU A 46 -0.62 14.69 4.00
C LEU A 46 0.17 14.76 5.30
N LEU A 47 1.43 15.19 5.25
CA LEU A 47 2.26 15.35 6.45
C LEU A 47 1.64 16.38 7.40
N ALA A 48 1.18 17.52 6.88
CA ALA A 48 0.52 18.54 7.67
C ALA A 48 -0.77 18.00 8.33
N LEU A 49 -1.57 17.23 7.58
CA LEU A 49 -2.82 16.63 8.06
C LEU A 49 -2.59 15.60 9.17
N LEU A 50 -1.56 14.75 9.04
CA LEU A 50 -1.27 13.69 10.02
C LEU A 50 -0.56 14.23 11.29
N GLU A 51 0.09 15.38 11.18
CA GLU A 51 0.74 16.07 12.32
C GLU A 51 -0.23 16.96 13.09
N ASP A 52 -1.33 17.36 12.50
CA ASP A 52 -2.34 18.19 13.14
C ASP A 52 -3.04 17.40 14.27
N PRO A 53 -2.94 17.84 15.55
CA PRO A 53 -3.57 17.18 16.68
C PRO A 53 -5.11 17.25 16.63
N ASP A 54 -5.66 18.22 15.91
CA ASP A 54 -7.11 18.40 15.75
C ASP A 54 -7.66 17.66 14.53
N SER A 55 -6.79 16.99 13.76
CA SER A 55 -7.18 16.20 12.61
C SER A 55 -7.97 14.95 13.00
N ASN A 56 -9.05 14.69 12.25
CA ASN A 56 -9.82 13.46 12.39
C ASN A 56 -9.22 12.26 11.63
N TYR A 57 -8.03 12.40 11.03
CA TYR A 57 -7.32 11.35 10.32
C TYR A 57 -6.35 10.64 11.26
N PRO A 58 -6.69 9.44 11.76
CA PRO A 58 -5.82 8.71 12.68
C PRO A 58 -4.58 8.14 11.99
N SER A 59 -4.72 7.74 10.73
CA SER A 59 -3.64 7.13 9.94
C SER A 59 -3.93 7.22 8.45
N PHE A 60 -2.91 6.93 7.65
CA PHE A 60 -2.98 6.86 6.20
C PHE A 60 -2.07 5.74 5.67
N GLU A 61 -2.51 4.99 4.66
CA GLU A 61 -1.72 3.95 3.99
C GLU A 61 -1.17 4.44 2.65
N PHE A 62 0.14 4.34 2.48
CA PHE A 62 0.84 4.82 1.29
C PHE A 62 0.96 3.73 0.23
N ASP A 63 -0.18 3.24 -0.24
CA ASP A 63 -0.36 2.32 -1.38
C ASP A 63 0.47 1.02 -1.35
N GLY A 64 0.99 0.62 -0.21
CA GLY A 64 1.80 -0.59 -0.11
C GLY A 64 3.18 -0.51 -0.79
N GLN A 65 3.66 0.66 -1.21
CA GLN A 65 4.92 0.84 -1.92
C GLN A 65 5.82 1.91 -1.29
N THR A 66 7.14 1.71 -1.39
CA THR A 66 8.14 2.60 -0.79
C THR A 66 8.79 3.55 -1.78
N VAL A 67 8.72 3.27 -3.08
CA VAL A 67 9.34 4.12 -4.11
C VAL A 67 8.84 5.56 -4.08
N VAL A 68 7.61 5.77 -3.64
CA VAL A 68 7.02 7.11 -3.47
C VAL A 68 7.77 7.95 -2.43
N LEU A 69 8.36 7.31 -1.41
CA LEU A 69 9.19 7.98 -0.42
C LEU A 69 10.52 8.46 -1.03
N GLU A 70 11.14 7.64 -1.87
CA GLU A 70 12.36 8.03 -2.60
C GLU A 70 12.06 9.19 -3.55
N ASP A 71 10.98 9.07 -4.35
CA ASP A 71 10.56 10.11 -5.30
C ASP A 71 10.27 11.45 -4.60
N TYR A 72 9.70 11.41 -3.42
CA TYR A 72 9.42 12.61 -2.62
C TYR A 72 10.69 13.17 -1.98
N LEU A 73 11.47 12.32 -1.30
CA LEU A 73 12.64 12.75 -0.52
C LEU A 73 13.84 13.17 -1.37
N GLU A 74 13.88 12.80 -2.63
CA GLU A 74 14.86 13.37 -3.57
C GLU A 74 14.68 14.90 -3.72
N ILE A 75 13.46 15.40 -3.56
CA ILE A 75 13.12 16.82 -3.67
C ILE A 75 13.01 17.49 -2.31
N LYS A 76 12.49 16.78 -1.29
CA LYS A 76 12.20 17.26 0.06
C LYS A 76 12.94 16.45 1.13
N PRO A 77 14.27 16.37 1.07
CA PRO A 77 15.05 15.54 2.02
C PRO A 77 14.86 15.98 3.48
N GLU A 78 14.54 17.26 3.72
CA GLU A 78 14.28 17.81 5.06
C GLU A 78 13.10 17.14 5.78
N ASN A 79 12.17 16.55 5.04
CA ASN A 79 10.97 15.91 5.61
C ASN A 79 11.19 14.45 6.03
N ARG A 80 12.39 13.89 5.85
CA ARG A 80 12.68 12.49 6.19
C ARG A 80 12.32 12.16 7.65
N GLN A 81 12.75 12.98 8.59
CA GLN A 81 12.48 12.74 10.02
C GLN A 81 10.99 12.83 10.37
N ARG A 82 10.23 13.67 9.70
CA ARG A 82 8.78 13.76 9.86
C ARG A 82 8.10 12.46 9.44
N ILE A 83 8.47 11.94 8.26
CA ILE A 83 7.97 10.66 7.76
C ILE A 83 8.34 9.52 8.70
N GLU A 84 9.60 9.41 9.12
CA GLU A 84 10.05 8.37 10.07
C GLU A 84 9.25 8.42 11.38
N LYS A 85 8.98 9.61 11.89
CA LYS A 85 8.17 9.76 13.10
C LYS A 85 6.75 9.27 12.88
N LEU A 86 6.11 9.65 11.78
CA LEU A 86 4.73 9.24 11.49
C LEU A 86 4.62 7.72 11.27
N VAL A 87 5.61 7.10 10.63
CA VAL A 87 5.67 5.63 10.48
C VAL A 87 5.81 4.95 11.84
N LYS A 88 6.75 5.39 12.68
CA LYS A 88 6.96 4.85 14.04
C LYS A 88 5.75 5.03 14.95
N ASP A 89 5.03 6.13 14.78
CA ASP A 89 3.81 6.42 15.54
C ASP A 89 2.58 5.64 15.02
N GLY A 90 2.73 4.86 13.93
CA GLY A 90 1.63 4.12 13.29
C GLY A 90 0.62 5.01 12.56
N LYS A 91 0.97 6.25 12.28
CA LYS A 91 0.13 7.21 11.56
C LYS A 91 0.30 7.13 10.04
N LEU A 92 1.42 6.62 9.56
CA LEU A 92 1.70 6.44 8.14
C LEU A 92 2.18 5.01 7.87
N GLY A 93 1.40 4.25 7.11
CA GLY A 93 1.77 2.93 6.63
C GLY A 93 2.55 3.00 5.32
N VAL A 94 3.62 2.21 5.21
CA VAL A 94 4.50 2.14 4.03
C VAL A 94 4.88 0.70 3.71
N GLY A 95 5.18 0.41 2.45
CA GLY A 95 5.56 -0.92 1.99
C GLY A 95 4.42 -1.96 2.11
N PRO A 96 4.69 -3.24 1.90
CA PRO A 96 5.99 -3.92 1.88
C PRO A 96 6.73 -3.90 0.54
N TRP A 97 6.10 -3.48 -0.55
CA TRP A 97 6.71 -3.44 -1.86
C TRP A 97 7.66 -2.25 -2.03
N TYR A 98 8.64 -2.41 -2.89
CA TYR A 98 9.37 -1.25 -3.43
C TYR A 98 8.47 -0.47 -4.40
N VAL A 99 7.92 -1.18 -5.39
CA VAL A 99 6.93 -0.67 -6.33
C VAL A 99 5.87 -1.75 -6.56
N LEU A 100 4.60 -1.39 -6.70
CA LEU A 100 3.54 -2.35 -6.99
C LEU A 100 3.82 -3.05 -8.32
N PRO A 101 3.89 -4.40 -8.35
CA PRO A 101 4.22 -5.14 -9.54
C PRO A 101 3.00 -5.39 -10.43
N ASP A 102 3.19 -5.38 -11.74
CA ASP A 102 2.32 -6.13 -12.64
C ASP A 102 2.92 -7.53 -12.82
N GLU A 103 2.35 -8.48 -12.11
CA GLU A 103 2.95 -9.78 -11.81
C GLU A 103 3.23 -10.64 -13.05
N PHE A 104 2.43 -10.48 -14.13
CA PHE A 104 2.59 -11.29 -15.33
C PHE A 104 3.69 -10.82 -16.28
N ILE A 105 4.15 -9.58 -16.13
CA ILE A 105 5.19 -9.03 -17.02
C ILE A 105 6.57 -8.94 -16.37
N VAL A 106 6.67 -9.30 -15.08
CA VAL A 106 7.95 -9.34 -14.36
C VAL A 106 8.36 -10.77 -14.04
N GLY A 107 9.67 -11.04 -13.97
CA GLY A 107 10.18 -12.36 -13.58
C GLY A 107 10.04 -12.60 -12.07
N GLY A 108 10.00 -13.89 -11.66
CA GLY A 108 9.88 -14.27 -10.25
C GLY A 108 10.98 -13.69 -9.35
N GLU A 109 12.23 -13.64 -9.83
CA GLU A 109 13.34 -12.99 -9.12
C GLU A 109 13.08 -11.49 -8.92
N ALA A 110 12.48 -10.81 -9.90
CA ALA A 110 12.13 -9.40 -9.78
C ALA A 110 11.07 -9.19 -8.68
N LEU A 111 10.07 -10.07 -8.56
CA LEU A 111 9.08 -10.02 -7.48
C LEU A 111 9.72 -10.18 -6.10
N VAL A 112 10.62 -11.17 -5.94
CA VAL A 112 11.33 -11.38 -4.67
C VAL A 112 12.19 -10.17 -4.32
N ARG A 113 12.96 -9.64 -5.26
CA ARG A 113 13.80 -8.47 -5.02
C ARG A 113 12.99 -7.21 -4.75
N ASN A 114 11.87 -7.03 -5.41
CA ASN A 114 10.95 -5.92 -5.16
C ASN A 114 10.53 -5.90 -3.68
N LEU A 115 10.10 -7.04 -3.14
CA LEU A 115 9.77 -7.17 -1.71
C LEU A 115 10.99 -6.91 -0.82
N GLN A 116 12.16 -7.48 -1.14
CA GLN A 116 13.38 -7.27 -0.36
C GLN A 116 13.78 -5.78 -0.30
N PHE A 117 13.67 -5.05 -1.41
CA PHE A 117 13.93 -3.62 -1.45
C PHE A 117 12.90 -2.84 -0.62
N GLY A 118 11.61 -3.13 -0.82
CA GLY A 118 10.55 -2.48 -0.07
C GLY A 118 10.68 -2.69 1.43
N TYR A 119 10.99 -3.92 1.86
CA TYR A 119 11.27 -4.25 3.25
C TYR A 119 12.39 -3.41 3.83
N ARG A 120 13.57 -3.41 3.18
CA ARG A 120 14.73 -2.66 3.65
C ARG A 120 14.42 -1.19 3.82
N ILE A 121 13.76 -0.57 2.82
CA ILE A 121 13.40 0.84 2.88
C ILE A 121 12.40 1.09 4.00
N SER A 122 11.36 0.27 4.13
CA SER A 122 10.36 0.43 5.20
C SER A 122 10.98 0.37 6.59
N GLU A 123 11.92 -0.56 6.82
CA GLU A 123 12.63 -0.68 8.10
C GLU A 123 13.48 0.56 8.41
N GLU A 124 14.06 1.21 7.41
CA GLU A 124 14.78 2.49 7.61
C GLU A 124 13.85 3.59 8.14
N PHE A 125 12.57 3.54 7.80
CA PHE A 125 11.57 4.51 8.29
C PHE A 125 10.90 4.09 9.61
N GLY A 126 11.10 2.87 10.06
CA GLY A 126 10.62 2.43 11.37
C GLY A 126 9.63 1.28 11.37
N GLY A 127 9.36 0.69 10.23
CA GLY A 127 8.52 -0.48 10.08
C GLY A 127 7.72 -0.49 8.78
N ARG A 128 7.06 -1.60 8.50
CA ARG A 128 6.31 -1.84 7.26
C ARG A 128 4.87 -2.25 7.54
N CYS A 129 4.01 -2.05 6.56
CA CYS A 129 2.72 -2.72 6.51
C CYS A 129 2.93 -4.24 6.36
N ASN A 130 2.20 -5.04 7.15
CA ASN A 130 2.29 -6.50 7.15
C ASN A 130 1.21 -7.17 6.28
N ILE A 131 0.81 -6.51 5.22
CA ILE A 131 -0.19 -6.99 4.26
C ILE A 131 0.43 -6.98 2.86
N GLY A 132 0.34 -8.12 2.16
CA GLY A 132 0.66 -8.19 0.74
C GLY A 132 -0.43 -7.50 -0.07
N TYR A 133 -0.39 -6.18 -0.18
CA TYR A 133 -1.39 -5.38 -0.86
C TYR A 133 -1.02 -5.15 -2.32
N VAL A 134 -1.87 -5.60 -3.24
CA VAL A 134 -1.73 -5.34 -4.68
C VAL A 134 -3.10 -4.95 -5.24
N PRO A 135 -3.44 -3.65 -5.29
CA PRO A 135 -4.80 -3.21 -5.59
C PRO A 135 -5.15 -3.28 -7.08
N ASP A 136 -4.19 -3.06 -7.97
CA ASP A 136 -4.46 -2.85 -9.39
C ASP A 136 -3.71 -3.81 -10.36
N PRO A 137 -3.56 -5.12 -10.04
CA PRO A 137 -2.90 -6.08 -10.92
C PRO A 137 -3.81 -6.50 -12.06
N PHE A 138 -3.19 -6.95 -13.16
CA PHE A 138 -3.89 -7.53 -14.31
C PHE A 138 -3.95 -9.06 -14.24
N GLY A 139 -3.71 -9.61 -13.08
CA GLY A 139 -3.73 -11.03 -12.73
C GLY A 139 -2.71 -11.34 -11.65
N HIS A 140 -2.86 -12.50 -11.00
CA HIS A 140 -1.97 -12.97 -9.95
C HIS A 140 -1.24 -14.23 -10.37
N VAL A 141 0.08 -14.27 -10.16
CA VAL A 141 0.87 -15.48 -10.39
C VAL A 141 0.62 -16.51 -9.28
N GLY A 142 0.49 -17.79 -9.65
CA GLY A 142 0.19 -18.86 -8.70
C GLY A 142 1.22 -19.03 -7.56
N GLN A 143 2.44 -18.50 -7.73
CA GLN A 143 3.49 -18.52 -6.70
C GLN A 143 3.44 -17.34 -5.73
N LEU A 144 2.60 -16.33 -5.98
CA LEU A 144 2.55 -15.13 -5.13
C LEU A 144 2.33 -15.45 -3.65
N PRO A 145 1.40 -16.34 -3.25
CA PRO A 145 1.24 -16.69 -1.83
C PRO A 145 2.52 -17.24 -1.19
N ALA A 146 3.26 -18.11 -1.90
CA ALA A 146 4.52 -18.66 -1.40
C ALA A 146 5.61 -17.59 -1.29
N ILE A 147 5.66 -16.65 -2.24
CA ILE A 147 6.59 -15.51 -2.20
C ILE A 147 6.29 -14.62 -1.00
N LEU A 148 5.02 -14.28 -0.76
CA LEU A 148 4.60 -13.47 0.37
C LEU A 148 4.92 -14.15 1.71
N GLN A 149 4.60 -15.45 1.84
CA GLN A 149 4.96 -16.23 3.03
C GLN A 149 6.47 -16.28 3.26
N GLY A 150 7.26 -16.40 2.20
CA GLY A 150 8.72 -16.40 2.25
C GLY A 150 9.33 -15.12 2.86
N VAL A 151 8.60 -14.02 2.85
CA VAL A 151 8.97 -12.74 3.49
C VAL A 151 8.15 -12.43 4.75
N GLY A 152 7.43 -13.43 5.28
CA GLY A 152 6.67 -13.33 6.53
C GLY A 152 5.35 -12.56 6.41
N LEU A 153 4.75 -12.49 5.23
CA LEU A 153 3.41 -11.96 5.00
C LEU A 153 2.43 -13.12 4.87
N ASP A 154 1.47 -13.20 5.77
CA ASP A 154 0.43 -14.22 5.82
C ASP A 154 -0.95 -13.72 5.33
N THR A 155 -1.03 -12.43 5.05
CA THR A 155 -2.25 -11.76 4.60
C THR A 155 -2.02 -11.14 3.21
N PHE A 156 -2.98 -11.38 2.32
CA PHE A 156 -2.98 -10.80 0.97
C PHE A 156 -4.30 -10.07 0.70
N LEU A 157 -4.21 -8.84 0.24
CA LEU A 157 -5.35 -8.00 -0.11
C LEU A 157 -5.21 -7.48 -1.54
N PHE A 158 -6.25 -7.68 -2.34
CA PHE A 158 -6.34 -7.22 -3.72
C PHE A 158 -7.79 -6.82 -4.06
N THR A 159 -7.97 -6.02 -5.10
CA THR A 159 -9.31 -5.57 -5.54
C THR A 159 -9.74 -6.19 -6.85
N ARG A 160 -8.80 -6.71 -7.65
CA ARG A 160 -9.05 -7.35 -8.94
C ARG A 160 -7.95 -8.37 -9.27
N GLY A 161 -8.02 -9.01 -10.43
CA GLY A 161 -6.98 -9.91 -10.95
C GLY A 161 -7.16 -11.39 -10.58
N ALA A 162 -8.15 -11.75 -9.76
CA ALA A 162 -8.36 -13.11 -9.28
C ALA A 162 -8.99 -14.08 -10.31
N GLY A 163 -9.47 -13.60 -11.45
CA GLY A 163 -10.10 -14.44 -12.46
C GLY A 163 -11.34 -15.19 -11.96
N GLN A 164 -11.78 -16.23 -12.72
CA GLN A 164 -12.97 -17.05 -12.38
C GLN A 164 -12.70 -18.09 -11.28
N TRP A 165 -11.43 -18.30 -10.89
CA TRP A 165 -11.03 -19.36 -9.97
C TRP A 165 -11.38 -19.14 -8.50
N VAL A 166 -11.66 -17.91 -8.11
CA VAL A 166 -11.98 -17.58 -6.70
C VAL A 166 -13.43 -17.94 -6.32
N GLY A 167 -14.25 -18.31 -7.30
CA GLY A 167 -15.67 -18.66 -7.07
C GLY A 167 -15.97 -20.14 -6.88
N GLU A 168 -15.01 -21.06 -7.17
CA GLU A 168 -15.27 -22.52 -7.20
C GLU A 168 -14.60 -23.31 -6.06
N ALA A 169 -13.84 -22.65 -5.19
CA ALA A 169 -13.31 -23.27 -3.97
C ALA A 169 -14.24 -22.97 -2.79
N GLY A 170 -15.45 -23.52 -2.87
CA GLY A 170 -16.41 -23.53 -1.77
C GLY A 170 -16.31 -24.80 -0.95
#